data_a0f55254b45dc17abca98120e1ec8598
#
_entry.id   a0f55254b45dc17abca98120e1ec8598
#
_cell.length_a   1.000
_cell.length_b   1.000
_cell.length_c   1.000
_cell.angle_alpha   90.00
_cell.angle_beta   90.00
_cell.angle_gamma   90.00
#
_symmetry.space_group_name_H-M   'P 1'
#
loop_
_entity.id
_entity.type
_entity.pdbx_description
1 polymer ?
#
loop_
_entity_poly.entity_id
_entity_poly.type
_entity_poly.pdbx_seq_one_letter_code
_entity_poly.pdbx_strand_id
1 'polypeptide(L)'
;HMTCIVSDDDHGRFYIEDLSSNRVSHTNPPISSEISSGRCLVMVSDDAERTMCTNLGISTEFWTSDLDAEIIKASHYLFLEGYLVASPKGMEVCKKAIEVAKESDTKVSISLSDPNIVNAFKDEIKTLLDMKCDLIFCNEDEALAYAETDDISNAFQIFKEISPNFLITQGSSGCIGFDGKNEFNIPGIKVNAIDSNGAGDMFAGAVLYCITSGSSLEKGAIFGCYAASKVVGNVGPRLIKDEYHKIKHNFF
;
A
#
# COMPACT_ATOMS: atom_id res chain seq x y z
N HIS A 1 -12.41 4.11 0.86
CA HIS A 1 -12.54 4.42 2.28
C HIS A 1 -11.20 4.27 2.98
N MET A 2 -10.88 5.18 3.91
CA MET A 2 -9.70 5.08 4.77
C MET A 2 -10.14 4.82 6.21
N THR A 3 -9.60 3.76 6.82
CA THR A 3 -9.81 3.47 8.24
C THR A 3 -8.54 3.84 9.00
N CYS A 4 -8.62 4.86 9.82
CA CYS A 4 -7.51 5.41 10.61
C CYS A 4 -8.04 6.11 11.85
N ILE A 5 -7.15 6.45 12.78
CA ILE A 5 -7.44 7.36 13.89
C ILE A 5 -6.45 8.52 13.88
N VAL A 6 -6.93 9.70 14.23
CA VAL A 6 -6.15 10.92 14.37
C VAL A 6 -6.58 11.65 15.65
N SER A 7 -5.71 12.46 16.23
CA SER A 7 -6.07 13.34 17.33
C SER A 7 -6.80 14.59 16.83
N ASP A 8 -7.58 15.22 17.71
CA ASP A 8 -8.18 16.52 17.45
C ASP A 8 -7.13 17.64 17.63
N ASP A 9 -6.09 17.55 16.83
CA ASP A 9 -5.03 18.56 16.70
C ASP A 9 -4.98 19.10 15.26
N ASP A 10 -4.12 20.07 14.99
CA ASP A 10 -4.03 20.72 13.69
C ASP A 10 -3.68 19.72 12.57
N HIS A 11 -2.82 18.73 12.87
CA HIS A 11 -2.44 17.71 11.87
C HIS A 11 -3.57 16.72 11.61
N GLY A 12 -4.29 16.30 12.65
CA GLY A 12 -5.44 15.41 12.50
C GLY A 12 -6.57 16.07 11.73
N ARG A 13 -6.91 17.31 12.05
CA ARG A 13 -7.92 18.09 11.30
C ARG A 13 -7.53 18.26 9.84
N PHE A 14 -6.27 18.66 9.59
CA PHE A 14 -5.74 18.76 8.22
C PHE A 14 -5.88 17.43 7.45
N TYR A 15 -5.51 16.31 8.07
CA TYR A 15 -5.60 15.00 7.42
C TYR A 15 -7.04 14.62 7.05
N ILE A 16 -7.99 14.82 7.94
CA ILE A 16 -9.41 14.53 7.70
C ILE A 16 -10.00 15.45 6.60
N GLU A 17 -9.64 16.73 6.60
CA GLU A 17 -10.03 17.67 5.56
C GLU A 17 -9.46 17.26 4.19
N ASP A 18 -8.20 16.82 4.17
CA ASP A 18 -7.55 16.35 2.94
C ASP A 18 -8.22 15.08 2.39
N LEU A 19 -8.50 14.08 3.22
CA LEU A 19 -9.28 12.90 2.82
C LEU A 19 -10.61 13.31 2.18
N SER A 20 -11.36 14.16 2.86
CA SER A 20 -12.68 14.63 2.42
C SER A 20 -12.61 15.40 1.10
N SER A 21 -11.62 16.30 0.95
CA SER A 21 -11.39 17.08 -0.27
C SER A 21 -11.07 16.21 -1.49
N ASN A 22 -10.44 15.05 -1.24
CA ASN A 22 -10.11 14.04 -2.24
C ASN A 22 -11.21 12.96 -2.38
N ARG A 23 -12.37 13.14 -1.75
CA ARG A 23 -13.51 12.20 -1.78
C ARG A 23 -13.17 10.82 -1.21
N VAL A 24 -12.23 10.75 -0.29
CA VAL A 24 -11.95 9.55 0.50
C VAL A 24 -12.77 9.63 1.77
N SER A 25 -13.72 8.73 1.93
CA SER A 25 -14.51 8.64 3.16
C SER A 25 -13.69 8.05 4.30
N HIS A 26 -14.06 8.37 5.53
CA HIS A 26 -13.48 7.83 6.76
C HIS A 26 -14.59 7.66 7.80
N THR A 27 -14.41 6.77 8.76
CA THR A 27 -15.41 6.49 9.80
C THR A 27 -15.12 7.20 11.10
N ASN A 28 -13.86 7.18 11.54
CA ASN A 28 -13.50 7.63 12.88
C ASN A 28 -13.33 9.16 12.92
N PRO A 29 -14.05 9.88 13.82
CA PRO A 29 -13.83 11.30 14.04
C PRO A 29 -12.48 11.51 14.74
N PRO A 30 -11.89 12.73 14.67
CA PRO A 30 -10.73 13.08 15.47
C PRO A 30 -10.98 12.86 16.97
N ILE A 31 -10.00 12.30 17.65
CA ILE A 31 -10.08 11.90 19.08
C ILE A 31 -9.45 12.99 19.94
N SER A 32 -10.17 13.46 20.97
CA SER A 32 -9.59 14.33 21.99
C SER A 32 -8.59 13.54 22.83
N SER A 33 -7.30 13.82 22.67
CA SER A 33 -6.20 13.08 23.29
C SER A 33 -5.02 14.01 23.56
N GLU A 34 -4.20 13.68 24.58
CA GLU A 34 -2.90 14.31 24.81
C GLU A 34 -1.82 13.76 23.85
N ILE A 35 -2.05 12.60 23.23
CA ILE A 35 -1.16 12.01 22.24
C ILE A 35 -1.44 12.70 20.90
N SER A 36 -0.42 13.27 20.27
CA SER A 36 -0.59 13.96 18.97
C SER A 36 -0.89 12.98 17.83
N SER A 37 -1.45 13.49 16.74
CA SER A 37 -1.56 12.76 15.48
C SER A 37 -0.19 12.28 14.98
N GLY A 38 -0.19 11.13 14.30
CA GLY A 38 1.02 10.58 13.69
C GLY A 38 1.63 11.53 12.65
N ARG A 39 2.97 11.57 12.59
CA ARG A 39 3.74 12.44 11.68
C ARG A 39 4.98 11.74 11.20
N CYS A 40 5.36 12.02 9.96
CA CYS A 40 6.64 11.58 9.41
C CYS A 40 7.37 12.78 8.79
N LEU A 41 8.59 13.05 9.26
CA LEU A 41 9.50 13.95 8.58
C LEU A 41 10.28 13.15 7.54
N VAL A 42 10.12 13.51 6.28
CA VAL A 42 10.82 12.86 5.17
C VAL A 42 11.92 13.78 4.66
N MET A 43 13.13 13.28 4.62
CA MET A 43 14.29 13.94 4.02
C MET A 43 14.61 13.22 2.70
N VAL A 44 14.68 13.98 1.61
CA VAL A 44 14.97 13.46 0.27
C VAL A 44 16.38 13.93 -0.11
N SER A 45 17.23 13.00 -0.53
CA SER A 45 18.60 13.28 -1.00
C SER A 45 18.64 13.47 -2.52
N ASP A 46 19.78 13.97 -3.02
CA ASP A 46 19.95 14.32 -4.45
C ASP A 46 19.79 13.12 -5.42
N ASP A 47 19.92 11.89 -4.91
CA ASP A 47 19.68 10.64 -5.64
C ASP A 47 18.20 10.19 -5.62
N ALA A 48 17.30 11.04 -5.12
CA ALA A 48 15.87 10.79 -4.93
C ALA A 48 15.55 9.70 -3.88
N GLU A 49 16.53 9.28 -3.08
CA GLU A 49 16.31 8.39 -1.93
C GLU A 49 15.75 9.16 -0.73
N ARG A 50 15.10 8.45 0.18
CA ARG A 50 14.42 9.06 1.33
C ARG A 50 14.85 8.46 2.66
N THR A 51 14.96 9.33 3.65
CA THR A 51 15.07 8.96 5.06
C THR A 51 13.83 9.45 5.80
N MET A 52 13.18 8.54 6.52
CA MET A 52 11.93 8.81 7.24
C MET A 52 12.16 8.82 8.75
N CYS A 53 11.77 9.94 9.40
CA CYS A 53 11.75 10.08 10.85
C CYS A 53 10.28 10.07 11.32
N THR A 54 9.78 8.89 11.66
CA THR A 54 8.37 8.65 11.98
C THR A 54 8.09 8.75 13.47
N ASN A 55 7.05 9.51 13.82
CA ASN A 55 6.39 9.48 15.11
C ASN A 55 4.95 9.03 14.88
N LEU A 56 4.62 7.82 15.31
CA LEU A 56 3.30 7.22 15.09
C LEU A 56 2.17 7.93 15.86
N GLY A 57 2.51 8.61 16.96
CA GLY A 57 1.51 9.33 17.76
C GLY A 57 0.33 8.44 18.14
N ILE A 58 -0.90 8.99 18.02
CA ILE A 58 -2.13 8.27 18.37
C ILE A 58 -2.39 7.04 17.50
N SER A 59 -1.74 6.89 16.33
CA SER A 59 -1.89 5.70 15.49
C SER A 59 -1.49 4.41 16.21
N THR A 60 -0.66 4.50 17.27
CA THR A 60 -0.34 3.36 18.15
C THR A 60 -1.52 2.85 18.97
N GLU A 61 -2.56 3.66 19.11
CA GLU A 61 -3.79 3.32 19.85
C GLU A 61 -4.87 2.73 18.93
N PHE A 62 -4.63 2.65 17.62
CA PHE A 62 -5.56 2.06 16.66
C PHE A 62 -5.90 0.62 17.05
N TRP A 63 -7.21 0.32 17.17
CA TRP A 63 -7.68 -0.93 17.70
C TRP A 63 -8.82 -1.55 16.86
N THR A 64 -9.17 -2.78 17.16
CA THR A 64 -10.23 -3.52 16.44
C THR A 64 -11.60 -2.87 16.55
N SER A 65 -11.87 -2.07 17.59
CA SER A 65 -13.11 -1.29 17.73
C SER A 65 -13.21 -0.12 16.75
N ASP A 66 -12.10 0.29 16.15
CA ASP A 66 -12.06 1.38 15.18
C ASP A 66 -12.34 0.92 13.76
N LEU A 67 -12.48 -0.42 13.57
CA LEU A 67 -12.86 -1.01 12.30
C LEU A 67 -14.37 -0.91 12.08
N ASP A 68 -14.77 -0.53 10.88
CA ASP A 68 -16.15 -0.62 10.43
C ASP A 68 -16.34 -1.89 9.58
N ALA A 69 -16.94 -2.92 10.19
CA ALA A 69 -17.14 -4.21 9.56
C ALA A 69 -18.04 -4.12 8.32
N GLU A 70 -19.05 -3.24 8.33
CA GLU A 70 -19.96 -3.10 7.20
C GLU A 70 -19.29 -2.45 5.99
N ILE A 71 -18.36 -1.52 6.23
CA ILE A 71 -17.55 -0.93 5.16
C ILE A 71 -16.59 -1.96 4.58
N ILE A 72 -15.94 -2.77 5.42
CA ILE A 72 -15.09 -3.86 4.94
C ILE A 72 -15.91 -4.81 4.06
N LYS A 73 -17.07 -5.29 4.53
CA LYS A 73 -17.94 -6.22 3.80
C LYS A 73 -18.48 -5.65 2.49
N ALA A 74 -18.70 -4.33 2.43
CA ALA A 74 -19.19 -3.65 1.23
C ALA A 74 -18.09 -3.29 0.22
N SER A 75 -16.82 -3.54 0.55
CA SER A 75 -15.67 -3.19 -0.28
C SER A 75 -15.29 -4.30 -1.26
N HIS A 76 -14.75 -3.96 -2.43
CA HIS A 76 -14.16 -4.95 -3.32
C HIS A 76 -12.83 -5.50 -2.80
N TYR A 77 -12.05 -4.64 -2.16
CA TYR A 77 -10.75 -4.98 -1.59
C TYR A 77 -10.58 -4.34 -0.21
N LEU A 78 -10.07 -5.11 0.73
CA LEU A 78 -9.40 -4.65 1.93
C LEU A 78 -7.90 -4.54 1.60
N PHE A 79 -7.31 -3.36 1.72
CA PHE A 79 -5.88 -3.13 1.56
C PHE A 79 -5.22 -2.95 2.93
N LEU A 80 -4.22 -3.76 3.22
CA LEU A 80 -3.45 -3.74 4.46
C LEU A 80 -2.01 -3.35 4.19
N GLU A 81 -1.48 -2.44 5.01
CA GLU A 81 -0.08 -2.04 4.98
C GLU A 81 0.75 -2.90 5.93
N GLY A 82 1.88 -3.39 5.48
CA GLY A 82 2.81 -4.19 6.26
C GLY A 82 3.32 -3.51 7.54
N TYR A 83 3.36 -2.18 7.56
CA TYR A 83 3.72 -1.43 8.77
C TYR A 83 2.87 -1.77 10.00
N LEU A 84 1.62 -2.21 9.81
CA LEU A 84 0.72 -2.57 10.90
C LEU A 84 1.22 -3.75 11.74
N VAL A 85 2.00 -4.67 11.15
CA VAL A 85 2.52 -5.84 11.89
C VAL A 85 3.58 -5.47 12.94
N ALA A 86 4.15 -4.25 12.85
CA ALA A 86 5.19 -3.80 13.79
C ALA A 86 4.68 -3.55 15.22
N SER A 87 3.39 -3.72 15.46
CA SER A 87 2.83 -3.64 16.82
C SER A 87 1.81 -4.76 17.09
N PRO A 88 1.71 -5.27 18.34
CA PRO A 88 0.69 -6.26 18.69
C PRO A 88 -0.74 -5.78 18.40
N LYS A 89 -1.05 -4.50 18.64
CA LYS A 89 -2.36 -3.91 18.34
C LYS A 89 -2.65 -3.92 16.83
N GLY A 90 -1.69 -3.49 16.00
CA GLY A 90 -1.82 -3.49 14.56
C GLY A 90 -2.01 -4.90 13.99
N MET A 91 -1.28 -5.88 14.54
CA MET A 91 -1.45 -7.28 14.14
C MET A 91 -2.86 -7.81 14.43
N GLU A 92 -3.43 -7.51 15.61
CA GLU A 92 -4.80 -7.89 15.96
C GLU A 92 -5.85 -7.17 15.08
N VAL A 93 -5.60 -5.90 14.72
CA VAL A 93 -6.43 -5.16 13.77
C VAL A 93 -6.42 -5.83 12.40
N CYS A 94 -5.24 -6.18 11.87
CA CYS A 94 -5.12 -6.88 10.59
C CYS A 94 -5.86 -8.22 10.61
N LYS A 95 -5.66 -9.05 11.63
CA LYS A 95 -6.37 -10.33 11.78
C LYS A 95 -7.88 -10.13 11.78
N LYS A 96 -8.38 -9.20 12.59
CA LYS A 96 -9.81 -8.92 12.68
C LYS A 96 -10.38 -8.42 11.35
N ALA A 97 -9.67 -7.53 10.66
CA ALA A 97 -10.11 -7.04 9.36
C ALA A 97 -10.17 -8.17 8.30
N ILE A 98 -9.17 -9.07 8.28
CA ILE A 98 -9.18 -10.26 7.41
C ILE A 98 -10.35 -11.20 7.76
N GLU A 99 -10.62 -11.43 9.05
CA GLU A 99 -11.77 -12.24 9.47
C GLU A 99 -13.09 -11.67 8.94
N VAL A 100 -13.29 -10.36 9.07
CA VAL A 100 -14.47 -9.68 8.52
C VAL A 100 -14.54 -9.81 7.00
N ALA A 101 -13.42 -9.64 6.30
CA ALA A 101 -13.35 -9.81 4.85
C ALA A 101 -13.68 -11.25 4.40
N LYS A 102 -13.36 -12.27 5.23
CA LYS A 102 -13.74 -13.68 4.95
C LYS A 102 -15.24 -13.95 5.06
N GLU A 103 -15.97 -13.15 5.82
CA GLU A 103 -17.43 -13.26 5.96
C GLU A 103 -18.18 -12.72 4.73
N SER A 104 -17.47 -12.18 3.75
CA SER A 104 -18.00 -11.56 2.53
C SER A 104 -17.13 -11.91 1.32
N ASP A 105 -17.51 -11.39 0.15
CA ASP A 105 -16.71 -11.52 -1.09
C ASP A 105 -15.56 -10.51 -1.16
N THR A 106 -15.25 -9.81 -0.07
CA THR A 106 -14.15 -8.83 -0.01
C THR A 106 -12.80 -9.55 -0.16
N LYS A 107 -12.06 -9.16 -1.17
CA LYS A 107 -10.69 -9.63 -1.39
C LYS A 107 -9.72 -8.91 -0.48
N VAL A 108 -8.61 -9.58 -0.14
CA VAL A 108 -7.57 -9.01 0.70
C VAL A 108 -6.31 -8.77 -0.13
N SER A 109 -5.82 -7.54 -0.10
CA SER A 109 -4.51 -7.18 -0.65
C SER A 109 -3.59 -6.68 0.46
N ILE A 110 -2.33 -7.09 0.39
CA ILE A 110 -1.32 -6.76 1.40
C ILE A 110 -0.11 -6.14 0.71
N SER A 111 0.35 -4.99 1.20
CA SER A 111 1.67 -4.44 0.86
C SER A 111 2.68 -4.87 1.91
N LEU A 112 3.88 -5.29 1.49
CA LEU A 112 4.98 -5.61 2.42
C LEU A 112 5.63 -4.36 3.02
N SER A 113 5.47 -3.21 2.36
CA SER A 113 5.73 -1.84 2.82
C SER A 113 7.19 -1.42 3.00
N ASP A 114 8.06 -2.25 3.57
CA ASP A 114 9.48 -1.90 3.84
C ASP A 114 10.30 -3.17 4.09
N PRO A 115 11.52 -3.33 3.52
CA PRO A 115 12.34 -4.50 3.72
C PRO A 115 12.80 -4.68 5.19
N ASN A 116 12.91 -3.60 5.98
CA ASN A 116 13.23 -3.72 7.40
C ASN A 116 12.04 -4.27 8.19
N ILE A 117 10.81 -3.92 7.82
CA ILE A 117 9.60 -4.50 8.40
C ILE A 117 9.53 -5.99 8.05
N VAL A 118 9.80 -6.35 6.79
CA VAL A 118 9.83 -7.74 6.35
C VAL A 118 10.85 -8.55 7.16
N ASN A 119 12.06 -8.04 7.31
CA ASN A 119 13.12 -8.72 8.06
C ASN A 119 12.80 -8.86 9.56
N ALA A 120 12.20 -7.84 10.17
CA ALA A 120 11.93 -7.81 11.61
C ALA A 120 10.65 -8.57 12.01
N PHE A 121 9.65 -8.67 11.12
CA PHE A 121 8.30 -9.19 11.41
C PHE A 121 7.83 -10.22 10.37
N LYS A 122 8.76 -11.04 9.87
CA LYS A 122 8.48 -12.03 8.82
C LYS A 122 7.38 -13.02 9.21
N ASP A 123 7.40 -13.51 10.46
CA ASP A 123 6.42 -14.48 10.96
C ASP A 123 5.02 -13.87 11.07
N GLU A 124 4.93 -12.59 11.45
CA GLU A 124 3.68 -11.84 11.50
C GLU A 124 3.12 -11.64 10.10
N ILE A 125 3.95 -11.20 9.15
CA ILE A 125 3.57 -11.07 7.74
C ILE A 125 3.08 -12.41 7.19
N LYS A 126 3.87 -13.49 7.40
CA LYS A 126 3.48 -14.83 6.99
C LYS A 126 2.13 -15.24 7.56
N THR A 127 1.88 -14.95 8.84
CA THR A 127 0.59 -15.24 9.48
C THR A 127 -0.57 -14.55 8.75
N LEU A 128 -0.42 -13.29 8.34
CA LEU A 128 -1.48 -12.57 7.60
C LEU A 128 -1.66 -13.15 6.19
N LEU A 129 -0.57 -13.48 5.50
CA LEU A 129 -0.62 -14.08 4.17
C LEU A 129 -1.33 -15.45 4.21
N ASP A 130 -1.02 -16.28 5.21
CA ASP A 130 -1.63 -17.60 5.42
C ASP A 130 -3.13 -17.51 5.79
N MET A 131 -3.57 -16.41 6.42
CA MET A 131 -4.98 -16.22 6.76
C MET A 131 -5.84 -16.03 5.52
N LYS A 132 -5.51 -15.08 4.66
CA LYS A 132 -6.10 -14.83 3.34
C LYS A 132 -5.29 -13.72 2.67
N CYS A 133 -4.77 -13.98 1.50
CA CYS A 133 -4.19 -12.95 0.66
C CYS A 133 -4.54 -13.23 -0.80
N ASP A 134 -5.30 -12.34 -1.41
CA ASP A 134 -5.69 -12.44 -2.82
C ASP A 134 -4.71 -11.71 -3.75
N LEU A 135 -3.96 -10.73 -3.22
CA LEU A 135 -2.99 -9.96 -4.00
C LEU A 135 -1.90 -9.38 -3.08
N ILE A 136 -0.63 -9.65 -3.41
CA ILE A 136 0.53 -9.05 -2.72
C ILE A 136 1.10 -7.93 -3.57
N PHE A 137 1.43 -6.83 -2.91
CA PHE A 137 2.27 -5.75 -3.44
C PHE A 137 3.59 -5.72 -2.68
N CYS A 138 4.70 -5.70 -3.40
CA CYS A 138 6.02 -5.49 -2.82
C CYS A 138 6.97 -4.86 -3.85
N ASN A 139 8.10 -4.36 -3.38
CA ASN A 139 9.23 -4.06 -4.23
C ASN A 139 10.22 -5.23 -4.25
N GLU A 140 11.28 -5.10 -5.07
CA GLU A 140 12.30 -6.14 -5.22
C GLU A 140 13.01 -6.44 -3.90
N ASP A 141 13.41 -5.41 -3.13
CA ASP A 141 14.11 -5.58 -1.86
C ASP A 141 13.23 -6.27 -0.81
N GLU A 142 11.94 -5.93 -0.76
CA GLU A 142 10.95 -6.59 0.10
C GLU A 142 10.75 -8.05 -0.30
N ALA A 143 10.68 -8.33 -1.60
CA ALA A 143 10.51 -9.68 -2.11
C ALA A 143 11.74 -10.56 -1.79
N LEU A 144 12.95 -10.03 -2.00
CA LEU A 144 14.21 -10.71 -1.67
C LEU A 144 14.32 -10.96 -0.16
N ALA A 145 13.98 -9.96 0.67
CA ALA A 145 13.98 -10.08 2.12
C ALA A 145 12.99 -11.16 2.60
N TYR A 146 11.76 -11.17 2.07
CA TYR A 146 10.76 -12.17 2.44
C TYR A 146 11.17 -13.59 2.02
N ALA A 147 11.71 -13.74 0.82
CA ALA A 147 12.14 -15.02 0.26
C ALA A 147 13.51 -15.50 0.80
N GLU A 148 14.24 -14.64 1.56
CA GLU A 148 15.60 -14.94 2.07
C GLU A 148 16.56 -15.36 0.95
N THR A 149 16.55 -14.65 -0.15
CA THR A 149 17.37 -14.90 -1.34
C THR A 149 17.86 -13.58 -1.93
N ASP A 150 18.94 -13.63 -2.70
CA ASP A 150 19.47 -12.53 -3.51
C ASP A 150 19.11 -12.67 -5.00
N ASP A 151 18.33 -13.70 -5.36
CA ASP A 151 17.86 -13.95 -6.72
C ASP A 151 16.36 -13.70 -6.85
N ILE A 152 16.00 -12.68 -7.63
CA ILE A 152 14.60 -12.31 -7.86
C ILE A 152 13.79 -13.42 -8.52
N SER A 153 14.41 -14.30 -9.32
CA SER A 153 13.72 -15.43 -9.93
C SER A 153 13.31 -16.47 -8.87
N ASN A 154 14.17 -16.71 -7.88
CA ASN A 154 13.83 -17.56 -6.73
C ASN A 154 12.72 -16.92 -5.87
N ALA A 155 12.82 -15.62 -5.57
CA ALA A 155 11.78 -14.91 -4.86
C ALA A 155 10.44 -15.02 -5.60
N PHE A 156 10.42 -14.80 -6.91
CA PHE A 156 9.21 -14.92 -7.73
C PHE A 156 8.55 -16.31 -7.61
N GLN A 157 9.31 -17.39 -7.63
CA GLN A 157 8.76 -18.73 -7.47
C GLN A 157 8.17 -18.95 -6.06
N ILE A 158 8.83 -18.44 -5.01
CA ILE A 158 8.28 -18.49 -3.65
C ILE A 158 6.94 -17.74 -3.57
N PHE A 159 6.84 -16.55 -4.19
CA PHE A 159 5.59 -15.80 -4.20
C PHE A 159 4.45 -16.50 -4.92
N LYS A 160 4.74 -17.29 -5.96
CA LYS A 160 3.72 -18.13 -6.63
C LYS A 160 3.15 -19.23 -5.73
N GLU A 161 3.89 -19.66 -4.72
CA GLU A 161 3.42 -20.66 -3.76
C GLU A 161 2.54 -20.06 -2.65
N ILE A 162 2.72 -18.77 -2.34
CA ILE A 162 2.07 -18.12 -1.19
C ILE A 162 0.87 -17.24 -1.57
N SER A 163 0.75 -16.80 -2.84
CA SER A 163 -0.37 -15.98 -3.26
C SER A 163 -0.80 -16.29 -4.70
N PRO A 164 -2.12 -16.30 -4.97
CA PRO A 164 -2.63 -16.47 -6.33
C PRO A 164 -2.30 -15.28 -7.24
N ASN A 165 -2.05 -14.10 -6.69
CA ASN A 165 -1.68 -12.91 -7.47
C ASN A 165 -0.66 -12.09 -6.71
N PHE A 166 0.34 -11.57 -7.40
CA PHE A 166 1.29 -10.63 -6.80
C PHE A 166 1.95 -9.74 -7.85
N LEU A 167 2.48 -8.62 -7.39
CA LEU A 167 3.22 -7.66 -8.18
C LEU A 167 4.49 -7.26 -7.41
N ILE A 168 5.64 -7.40 -8.07
CA ILE A 168 6.95 -7.00 -7.54
C ILE A 168 7.45 -5.83 -8.38
N THR A 169 7.49 -4.64 -7.82
CA THR A 169 8.04 -3.45 -8.48
C THR A 169 9.57 -3.47 -8.42
N GLN A 170 10.22 -3.07 -9.51
CA GLN A 170 11.69 -3.08 -9.69
C GLN A 170 12.22 -1.68 -10.03
N GLY A 171 11.65 -0.66 -9.38
CA GLY A 171 12.03 0.74 -9.59
C GLY A 171 11.97 1.15 -11.07
N SER A 172 13.09 1.63 -11.60
CA SER A 172 13.18 2.06 -13.00
C SER A 172 13.08 0.93 -14.01
N SER A 173 13.22 -0.33 -13.58
CA SER A 173 13.05 -1.52 -14.45
C SER A 173 11.58 -1.89 -14.67
N GLY A 174 10.67 -1.38 -13.84
CA GLY A 174 9.23 -1.59 -13.99
C GLY A 174 8.65 -2.57 -12.97
N CYS A 175 7.96 -3.62 -13.42
CA CYS A 175 7.26 -4.55 -12.54
C CYS A 175 7.19 -5.94 -13.16
N ILE A 176 7.39 -6.96 -12.34
CA ILE A 176 7.06 -8.35 -12.67
C ILE A 176 5.83 -8.79 -11.86
N GLY A 177 5.02 -9.68 -12.41
CA GLY A 177 3.80 -10.12 -11.75
C GLY A 177 3.28 -11.47 -12.20
N PHE A 178 2.34 -11.98 -11.42
CA PHE A 178 1.62 -13.23 -11.68
C PHE A 178 0.12 -13.04 -11.38
N ASP A 179 -0.75 -13.49 -12.27
CA ASP A 179 -2.21 -13.35 -12.19
C ASP A 179 -2.95 -14.66 -11.86
N GLY A 180 -2.24 -15.64 -11.30
CA GLY A 180 -2.76 -16.97 -11.03
C GLY A 180 -2.66 -17.94 -12.22
N LYS A 181 -2.31 -17.44 -13.41
CA LYS A 181 -2.16 -18.22 -14.64
C LYS A 181 -0.92 -17.84 -15.44
N ASN A 182 -0.73 -16.54 -15.64
CA ASN A 182 0.31 -16.00 -16.49
C ASN A 182 1.31 -15.18 -15.69
N GLU A 183 2.57 -15.34 -16.02
CA GLU A 183 3.66 -14.45 -15.60
C GLU A 183 3.76 -13.33 -16.63
N PHE A 184 4.01 -12.11 -16.15
CA PHE A 184 4.21 -10.95 -17.03
C PHE A 184 5.30 -10.03 -16.50
N ASN A 185 5.93 -9.32 -17.43
CA ASN A 185 6.96 -8.33 -17.15
C ASN A 185 6.59 -7.01 -17.84
N ILE A 186 6.42 -5.97 -17.05
CA ILE A 186 6.07 -4.62 -17.52
C ILE A 186 7.32 -3.76 -17.46
N PRO A 187 7.83 -3.26 -18.59
CA PRO A 187 9.01 -2.42 -18.59
C PRO A 187 8.77 -1.09 -17.89
N GLY A 188 9.79 -0.59 -17.20
CA GLY A 188 9.75 0.70 -16.54
C GLY A 188 9.67 1.86 -17.53
N ILE A 189 9.14 2.97 -17.06
CA ILE A 189 9.07 4.23 -17.82
C ILE A 189 10.20 5.13 -17.37
N LYS A 190 11.09 5.48 -18.30
CA LYS A 190 12.23 6.37 -18.01
C LYS A 190 11.74 7.78 -17.70
N VAL A 191 12.05 8.23 -16.49
CA VAL A 191 11.78 9.60 -16.03
C VAL A 191 12.99 10.13 -15.26
N ASN A 192 13.06 11.43 -15.10
CA ASN A 192 14.00 12.02 -14.16
C ASN A 192 13.37 11.98 -12.77
N ALA A 193 13.83 11.06 -11.93
CA ALA A 193 13.32 10.92 -10.57
C ALA A 193 13.81 12.09 -9.70
N ILE A 194 12.90 12.69 -8.95
CA ILE A 194 13.13 13.79 -8.01
C ILE A 194 12.88 13.31 -6.58
N ASP A 195 11.82 12.54 -6.39
CA ASP A 195 11.39 12.02 -5.08
C ASP A 195 10.70 10.68 -5.27
N SER A 196 11.23 9.61 -4.69
CA SER A 196 10.64 8.27 -4.80
C SER A 196 9.48 8.03 -3.83
N ASN A 197 9.18 8.99 -2.95
CA ASN A 197 8.13 8.86 -1.94
C ASN A 197 6.74 8.73 -2.60
N GLY A 198 5.94 7.77 -2.11
CA GLY A 198 4.58 7.52 -2.62
C GLY A 198 4.49 6.80 -3.97
N ALA A 199 5.62 6.41 -4.59
CA ALA A 199 5.61 5.66 -5.85
C ALA A 199 4.90 4.30 -5.72
N GLY A 200 5.21 3.56 -4.64
CA GLY A 200 4.56 2.28 -4.31
C GLY A 200 3.07 2.43 -4.05
N ASP A 201 2.67 3.45 -3.29
CA ASP A 201 1.27 3.74 -2.98
C ASP A 201 0.47 4.10 -4.25
N MET A 202 1.06 4.93 -5.11
CA MET A 202 0.46 5.28 -6.39
C MET A 202 0.34 4.05 -7.30
N PHE A 203 1.37 3.19 -7.34
CA PHE A 203 1.32 1.94 -8.10
C PHE A 203 0.18 1.06 -7.62
N ALA A 204 0.11 0.76 -6.32
CA ALA A 204 -0.93 -0.07 -5.73
C ALA A 204 -2.33 0.51 -5.93
N GLY A 205 -2.50 1.82 -5.69
CA GLY A 205 -3.77 2.51 -5.91
C GLY A 205 -4.24 2.46 -7.36
N ALA A 206 -3.34 2.65 -8.33
CA ALA A 206 -3.64 2.57 -9.75
C ALA A 206 -4.02 1.13 -10.19
N VAL A 207 -3.30 0.12 -9.68
CA VAL A 207 -3.64 -1.30 -9.92
C VAL A 207 -5.02 -1.62 -9.37
N LEU A 208 -5.28 -1.30 -8.10
CA LEU A 208 -6.58 -1.55 -7.45
C LEU A 208 -7.71 -0.84 -8.20
N TYR A 209 -7.50 0.39 -8.64
CA TYR A 209 -8.49 1.09 -9.48
C TYR A 209 -8.81 0.32 -10.77
N CYS A 210 -7.80 -0.20 -11.48
CA CYS A 210 -8.00 -0.95 -12.71
C CYS A 210 -8.77 -2.25 -12.48
N ILE A 211 -8.33 -3.07 -11.54
CA ILE A 211 -8.93 -4.39 -11.30
C ILE A 211 -10.35 -4.29 -10.72
N THR A 212 -10.63 -3.28 -9.89
CA THR A 212 -11.98 -3.02 -9.40
C THR A 212 -12.91 -2.42 -10.47
N SER A 213 -12.33 -1.86 -11.54
CA SER A 213 -13.05 -1.41 -12.74
C SER A 213 -13.18 -2.51 -13.82
N GLY A 214 -12.81 -3.77 -13.51
CA GLY A 214 -12.96 -4.92 -14.40
C GLY A 214 -11.80 -5.14 -15.38
N SER A 215 -10.67 -4.47 -15.21
CA SER A 215 -9.47 -4.71 -16.01
C SER A 215 -8.67 -5.92 -15.48
N SER A 216 -7.77 -6.49 -16.30
CA SER A 216 -6.83 -7.52 -15.87
C SER A 216 -5.77 -6.97 -14.93
N LEU A 217 -5.14 -7.85 -14.13
CA LEU A 217 -4.02 -7.48 -13.25
C LEU A 217 -2.85 -6.93 -14.06
N GLU A 218 -2.52 -7.53 -15.20
CA GLU A 218 -1.46 -7.05 -16.09
C GLU A 218 -1.73 -5.63 -16.59
N LYS A 219 -2.96 -5.32 -17.04
CA LYS A 219 -3.35 -3.95 -17.42
C LYS A 219 -3.26 -2.99 -16.23
N GLY A 220 -3.64 -3.45 -15.05
CA GLY A 220 -3.46 -2.72 -13.80
C GLY A 220 -1.99 -2.39 -13.53
N ALA A 221 -1.09 -3.37 -13.70
CA ALA A 221 0.36 -3.18 -13.52
C ALA A 221 0.95 -2.17 -14.53
N ILE A 222 0.51 -2.21 -15.80
CA ILE A 222 0.92 -1.22 -16.82
C ILE A 222 0.49 0.18 -16.38
N PHE A 223 -0.75 0.34 -15.92
CA PHE A 223 -1.24 1.64 -15.43
C PHE A 223 -0.53 2.05 -14.14
N GLY A 224 -0.23 1.11 -13.24
CA GLY A 224 0.55 1.33 -12.02
C GLY A 224 1.93 1.89 -12.31
N CYS A 225 2.69 1.27 -13.22
CA CYS A 225 4.00 1.77 -13.65
C CYS A 225 3.90 3.17 -14.26
N TYR A 226 2.88 3.42 -15.09
CA TYR A 226 2.65 4.74 -15.67
C TYR A 226 2.34 5.80 -14.61
N ALA A 227 1.43 5.52 -13.68
CA ALA A 227 1.03 6.44 -12.63
C ALA A 227 2.19 6.73 -11.66
N ALA A 228 2.91 5.69 -11.22
CA ALA A 228 4.10 5.84 -10.37
C ALA A 228 5.18 6.69 -11.04
N SER A 229 5.40 6.53 -12.37
CA SER A 229 6.36 7.36 -13.11
C SER A 229 6.05 8.85 -13.07
N LYS A 230 4.79 9.23 -12.84
CA LYS A 230 4.39 10.65 -12.71
C LYS A 230 4.65 11.19 -11.32
N VAL A 231 4.48 10.35 -10.27
CA VAL A 231 4.76 10.76 -8.89
C VAL A 231 6.24 11.01 -8.70
N VAL A 232 7.11 10.09 -9.10
CA VAL A 232 8.56 10.21 -8.88
C VAL A 232 9.21 11.40 -9.57
N GLY A 233 8.55 12.02 -10.53
CA GLY A 233 8.99 13.25 -11.21
C GLY A 233 8.63 14.55 -10.47
N ASN A 234 8.01 14.47 -9.29
CA ASN A 234 7.58 15.61 -8.48
C ASN A 234 8.11 15.48 -7.06
N VAL A 235 8.12 16.57 -6.31
CA VAL A 235 8.38 16.57 -4.86
C VAL A 235 7.11 16.18 -4.12
N GLY A 236 7.24 15.25 -3.18
CA GLY A 236 6.15 14.77 -2.33
C GLY A 236 5.43 13.52 -2.88
N PRO A 237 4.67 12.84 -2.02
CA PRO A 237 4.16 11.49 -2.30
C PRO A 237 2.95 11.44 -3.23
N ARG A 238 2.42 12.58 -3.68
CA ARG A 238 1.15 12.66 -4.42
C ARG A 238 1.21 13.68 -5.55
N LEU A 239 0.41 13.42 -6.57
CA LEU A 239 0.14 14.38 -7.62
C LEU A 239 -0.93 15.40 -7.18
N ILE A 240 -0.95 16.57 -7.82
CA ILE A 240 -2.04 17.52 -7.67
C ILE A 240 -3.31 16.99 -8.37
N LYS A 241 -4.49 17.42 -7.90
CA LYS A 241 -5.80 16.87 -8.31
C LYS A 241 -6.01 16.80 -9.82
N ASP A 242 -5.62 17.82 -10.55
CA ASP A 242 -5.80 17.89 -12.01
C ASP A 242 -4.94 16.87 -12.76
N GLU A 243 -3.83 16.46 -12.20
CA GLU A 243 -2.93 15.48 -12.80
C GLU A 243 -3.48 14.06 -12.74
N TYR A 244 -4.21 13.70 -11.69
CA TYR A 244 -4.89 12.41 -11.61
C TYR A 244 -5.90 12.22 -12.76
N HIS A 245 -6.65 13.27 -13.10
CA HIS A 245 -7.58 13.24 -14.22
C HIS A 245 -6.85 13.09 -15.56
N LYS A 246 -5.73 13.78 -15.76
CA LYS A 246 -4.90 13.67 -16.97
C LYS A 246 -4.32 12.29 -17.15
N ILE A 247 -3.77 11.70 -16.06
CA ILE A 247 -3.20 10.35 -16.09
C ILE A 247 -4.25 9.34 -16.55
N LYS A 248 -5.43 9.38 -15.94
CA LYS A 248 -6.54 8.50 -16.31
C LYS A 248 -6.96 8.68 -17.75
N HIS A 249 -7.21 9.92 -18.20
CA HIS A 249 -7.64 10.23 -19.56
C HIS A 249 -6.60 9.85 -20.62
N ASN A 250 -5.32 9.96 -20.32
CA ASN A 250 -4.24 9.63 -21.26
C ASN A 250 -3.98 8.13 -21.37
N PHE A 251 -4.49 7.32 -20.44
CA PHE A 251 -4.27 5.88 -20.39
C PHE A 251 -5.48 5.08 -20.90
N PHE A 252 -6.69 5.55 -20.65
CA PHE A 252 -7.96 4.93 -21.04
C PHE A 252 -8.70 5.74 -22.11
#